data_e41838885c562d8aa602b6a9c461ec01
#
_entry.id   e41838885c562d8aa602b6a9c461ec01
#
_cell.length_a   1.000
_cell.length_b   1.000
_cell.length_c   1.000
_cell.angle_alpha   90.00
_cell.angle_beta   90.00
_cell.angle_gamma   90.00
#
_symmetry.space_group_name_H-M   'P 1'
#
loop_
_entity.id
_entity.type
_entity.pdbx_description
1 polymer ?
#
loop_
_entity_poly.entity_id
_entity_poly.type
_entity_poly.pdbx_seq_one_letter_code
_entity_poly.pdbx_strand_id
1 'polypeptide(L)'
;QMCIRDRCEAVHPGYGFLSENAAFARKCEENNLIFIGPSADIISSMGDKQSARQLMIECGVPVVPGSDGLVATAEEAAHIAERIGYPVLIKASAGGGGKGMRKAFSREDIENAFETAKSEAKAAFGNDDMYIEKLIINPRHIEIQILADKYGNTIYLGERDCSIQRNNQKLLEEAPSAKLCKDKRTVMGETAVRAAKAAGYYSAGTVEFVVNEQGDY
;
A
#
# COMPACT_ATOMS: atom_id res chain seq x y z
N GLN A 1 25.06 -12.33 10.78
CA GLN A 1 26.32 -12.90 11.35
C GLN A 1 27.57 -12.54 10.51
N MET A 2 27.50 -12.66 9.16
CA MET A 2 28.62 -12.28 8.28
C MET A 2 29.01 -10.81 8.42
N CYS A 3 28.01 -9.88 8.38
CA CYS A 3 28.25 -8.45 8.50
C CYS A 3 28.96 -8.07 9.82
N ILE A 4 28.56 -8.68 10.94
CA ILE A 4 29.19 -8.46 12.26
C ILE A 4 30.62 -8.97 12.24
N ARG A 5 30.85 -10.16 11.69
CA ARG A 5 32.20 -10.77 11.58
C ARG A 5 33.14 -9.92 10.73
N ASP A 6 32.64 -9.36 9.63
CA ASP A 6 33.42 -8.61 8.66
C ASP A 6 33.49 -7.11 8.98
N ARG A 7 32.98 -6.70 10.16
CA ARG A 7 32.97 -5.32 10.68
C ARG A 7 32.25 -4.31 9.75
N CYS A 8 31.18 -4.74 9.07
CA CYS A 8 30.31 -3.82 8.34
C CYS A 8 29.57 -2.89 9.31
N GLU A 9 29.43 -1.64 8.95
CA GLU A 9 28.69 -0.64 9.74
C GLU A 9 27.21 -0.58 9.34
N ALA A 10 26.87 -0.98 8.11
CA ALA A 10 25.52 -0.89 7.55
C ALA A 10 25.15 -2.13 6.74
N VAL A 11 23.84 -2.34 6.62
CA VAL A 11 23.23 -3.41 5.81
C VAL A 11 22.23 -2.81 4.84
N HIS A 12 22.46 -3.04 3.55
CA HIS A 12 21.45 -2.75 2.52
C HIS A 12 20.60 -4.00 2.30
N PRO A 13 19.28 -3.98 2.60
CA PRO A 13 18.44 -5.18 2.58
C PRO A 13 18.04 -5.65 1.17
N GLY A 14 18.39 -4.89 0.14
CA GLY A 14 17.88 -5.08 -1.21
C GLY A 14 16.48 -4.47 -1.38
N TYR A 15 15.69 -5.02 -2.30
CA TYR A 15 14.32 -4.62 -2.62
C TYR A 15 13.38 -5.80 -2.38
N GLY A 16 12.24 -5.56 -1.72
CA GLY A 16 11.33 -6.60 -1.28
C GLY A 16 11.94 -7.50 -0.17
N PHE A 17 11.24 -8.55 0.23
CA PHE A 17 11.69 -9.53 1.23
C PHE A 17 12.20 -8.89 2.54
N LEU A 18 13.52 -8.83 2.73
CA LEU A 18 14.15 -8.32 3.94
C LEU A 18 13.98 -6.80 4.11
N SER A 19 13.76 -6.05 3.05
CA SER A 19 13.54 -4.60 3.13
C SER A 19 12.21 -4.26 3.80
N GLU A 20 11.25 -5.18 3.77
CA GLU A 20 9.92 -5.04 4.37
C GLU A 20 9.76 -5.88 5.65
N ASN A 21 10.87 -6.40 6.17
CA ASN A 21 10.86 -7.27 7.34
C ASN A 21 11.29 -6.52 8.60
N ALA A 22 10.31 -6.15 9.45
CA ALA A 22 10.55 -5.43 10.70
C ALA A 22 11.45 -6.21 11.67
N ALA A 23 11.34 -7.54 11.73
CA ALA A 23 12.18 -8.35 12.60
C ALA A 23 13.64 -8.35 12.17
N PHE A 24 13.91 -8.31 10.86
CA PHE A 24 15.26 -8.17 10.33
C PHE A 24 15.86 -6.78 10.62
N ALA A 25 15.06 -5.71 10.40
CA ALA A 25 15.49 -4.35 10.71
C ALA A 25 15.82 -4.21 12.20
N ARG A 26 14.97 -4.70 13.10
CA ARG A 26 15.21 -4.73 14.55
C ARG A 26 16.49 -5.51 14.91
N LYS A 27 16.72 -6.63 14.25
CA LYS A 27 17.95 -7.41 14.46
C LYS A 27 19.21 -6.66 14.05
N CYS A 28 19.16 -5.82 13.04
CA CYS A 28 20.26 -4.93 12.69
C CYS A 28 20.49 -3.88 13.78
N GLU A 29 19.42 -3.22 14.24
CA GLU A 29 19.47 -2.21 15.30
C GLU A 29 20.07 -2.78 16.60
N GLU A 30 19.60 -3.96 17.04
CA GLU A 30 20.09 -4.67 18.24
C GLU A 30 21.57 -5.04 18.18
N ASN A 31 22.14 -5.14 16.98
CA ASN A 31 23.53 -5.46 16.75
C ASN A 31 24.37 -4.24 16.34
N ASN A 32 23.87 -3.03 16.55
CA ASN A 32 24.51 -1.76 16.18
C ASN A 32 24.89 -1.69 14.67
N LEU A 33 24.10 -2.31 13.82
CA LEU A 33 24.20 -2.20 12.37
C LEU A 33 23.18 -1.21 11.85
N ILE A 34 23.63 -0.28 11.02
CA ILE A 34 22.72 0.65 10.34
C ILE A 34 21.91 -0.11 9.29
N PHE A 35 20.61 -0.25 9.50
CA PHE A 35 19.71 -0.73 8.47
C PHE A 35 19.47 0.41 7.46
N ILE A 36 19.82 0.21 6.18
CA ILE A 36 19.58 1.20 5.13
C ILE A 36 18.11 1.08 4.70
N GLY A 37 17.25 1.77 5.41
CA GLY A 37 15.79 1.71 5.30
C GLY A 37 15.14 2.42 6.49
N PRO A 38 13.80 2.39 6.59
CA PRO A 38 13.07 2.88 7.75
C PRO A 38 13.32 1.99 8.99
N SER A 39 12.96 2.48 10.17
CA SER A 39 13.08 1.68 11.40
C SER A 39 12.14 0.49 11.41
N ALA A 40 12.45 -0.50 12.26
CA ALA A 40 11.60 -1.66 12.45
C ALA A 40 10.15 -1.29 12.83
N ASP A 41 9.97 -0.22 13.64
CA ASP A 41 8.65 0.23 14.06
C ASP A 41 7.87 0.87 12.90
N ILE A 42 8.52 1.63 12.02
CA ILE A 42 7.90 2.19 10.81
C ILE A 42 7.51 1.07 9.85
N ILE A 43 8.37 0.08 9.63
CA ILE A 43 8.04 -1.08 8.78
C ILE A 43 6.81 -1.81 9.34
N SER A 44 6.77 -2.03 10.65
CA SER A 44 5.66 -2.71 11.31
C SER A 44 4.35 -1.94 11.19
N SER A 45 4.37 -0.62 11.48
CA SER A 45 3.17 0.21 11.43
C SER A 45 2.62 0.40 10.02
N MET A 46 3.51 0.56 9.02
CA MET A 46 3.10 0.64 7.62
C MET A 46 2.68 -0.72 7.03
N GLY A 47 3.13 -1.81 7.62
CA GLY A 47 2.69 -3.16 7.28
C GLY A 47 1.24 -3.47 7.69
N ASP A 48 0.72 -2.78 8.70
CA ASP A 48 -0.70 -2.85 9.07
C ASP A 48 -1.51 -1.89 8.20
N LYS A 49 -2.21 -2.46 7.22
CA LYS A 49 -2.99 -1.70 6.23
C LYS A 49 -4.06 -0.79 6.85
N GLN A 50 -4.66 -1.20 7.95
CA GLN A 50 -5.72 -0.44 8.61
C GLN A 50 -5.14 0.77 9.36
N SER A 51 -4.11 0.57 10.14
CA SER A 51 -3.40 1.65 10.85
C SER A 51 -2.77 2.64 9.88
N ALA A 52 -2.13 2.15 8.82
CA ALA A 52 -1.55 2.97 7.77
C ALA A 52 -2.61 3.83 7.06
N ARG A 53 -3.76 3.23 6.71
CA ARG A 53 -4.89 3.94 6.09
C ARG A 53 -5.43 5.03 7.01
N GLN A 54 -5.66 4.73 8.28
CA GLN A 54 -6.16 5.69 9.26
C GLN A 54 -5.22 6.88 9.41
N LEU A 55 -3.92 6.63 9.53
CA LEU A 55 -2.90 7.67 9.58
C LEU A 55 -2.94 8.57 8.34
N MET A 56 -3.10 7.99 7.14
CA MET A 56 -3.21 8.77 5.90
C MET A 56 -4.43 9.69 5.91
N ILE A 57 -5.59 9.20 6.35
CA ILE A 57 -6.82 9.99 6.46
C ILE A 57 -6.62 11.17 7.42
N GLU A 58 -6.08 10.93 8.61
CA GLU A 58 -5.82 11.96 9.63
C GLU A 58 -4.87 13.06 9.16
N CYS A 59 -3.95 12.71 8.27
CA CYS A 59 -2.99 13.65 7.68
C CYS A 59 -3.46 14.27 6.36
N GLY A 60 -4.72 14.07 5.96
CA GLY A 60 -5.29 14.64 4.76
C GLY A 60 -4.67 14.08 3.46
N VAL A 61 -4.15 12.86 3.51
CA VAL A 61 -3.69 12.13 2.32
C VAL A 61 -4.90 11.40 1.73
N PRO A 62 -5.22 11.57 0.45
CA PRO A 62 -6.29 10.85 -0.20
C PRO A 62 -6.10 9.32 -0.09
N VAL A 63 -7.18 8.62 0.17
CA VAL A 63 -7.18 7.15 0.19
C VAL A 63 -8.36 6.64 -0.63
N VAL A 64 -8.22 5.45 -1.20
CA VAL A 64 -9.34 4.82 -1.92
C VAL A 64 -10.53 4.67 -0.96
N PRO A 65 -11.73 5.18 -1.30
CA PRO A 65 -12.91 5.03 -0.44
C PRO A 65 -13.18 3.55 -0.10
N GLY A 66 -13.53 3.26 1.15
CA GLY A 66 -13.72 1.88 1.58
C GLY A 66 -14.40 1.76 2.94
N SER A 67 -14.33 0.56 3.51
CA SER A 67 -14.78 0.30 4.89
C SER A 67 -13.86 0.94 5.91
N ASP A 68 -14.40 1.33 7.06
CA ASP A 68 -13.66 1.90 8.18
C ASP A 68 -13.09 0.80 9.11
N GLY A 69 -13.04 -0.43 8.63
CA GLY A 69 -12.57 -1.60 9.36
C GLY A 69 -12.99 -2.89 8.66
N LEU A 70 -12.92 -3.97 9.41
CA LEU A 70 -13.36 -5.27 8.96
C LEU A 70 -14.88 -5.29 8.77
N VAL A 71 -15.31 -6.03 7.77
CA VAL A 71 -16.72 -6.23 7.41
C VAL A 71 -17.11 -7.66 7.75
N ALA A 72 -18.10 -7.82 8.62
CA ALA A 72 -18.47 -9.12 9.16
C ALA A 72 -19.47 -9.88 8.29
N THR A 73 -20.38 -9.14 7.61
CA THR A 73 -21.52 -9.73 6.88
C THR A 73 -21.68 -9.15 5.48
N ALA A 74 -22.32 -9.90 4.60
CA ALA A 74 -22.65 -9.46 3.25
C ALA A 74 -23.63 -8.25 3.25
N GLU A 75 -24.51 -8.17 4.24
CA GLU A 75 -25.45 -7.04 4.37
C GLU A 75 -24.70 -5.74 4.73
N GLU A 76 -23.77 -5.80 5.68
CA GLU A 76 -22.88 -4.68 6.01
C GLU A 76 -22.05 -4.26 4.78
N ALA A 77 -21.54 -5.24 4.03
CA ALA A 77 -20.85 -5.06 2.78
C ALA A 77 -21.69 -4.27 1.76
N ALA A 78 -22.96 -4.63 1.61
CA ALA A 78 -23.88 -3.97 0.71
C ALA A 78 -24.13 -2.50 1.11
N HIS A 79 -24.33 -2.22 2.39
CA HIS A 79 -24.51 -0.84 2.88
C HIS A 79 -23.28 0.04 2.64
N ILE A 80 -22.08 -0.52 2.87
CA ILE A 80 -20.82 0.20 2.60
C ILE A 80 -20.69 0.45 1.10
N ALA A 81 -20.96 -0.55 0.26
CA ALA A 81 -20.90 -0.41 -1.20
C ALA A 81 -21.86 0.64 -1.75
N GLU A 82 -23.06 0.74 -1.19
CA GLU A 82 -24.02 1.79 -1.53
C GLU A 82 -23.50 3.19 -1.17
N ARG A 83 -22.87 3.33 -0.01
CA ARG A 83 -22.28 4.59 0.46
C ARG A 83 -21.12 5.06 -0.42
N ILE A 84 -20.20 4.17 -0.80
CA ILE A 84 -19.01 4.52 -1.59
C ILE A 84 -19.25 4.43 -3.10
N GLY A 85 -20.39 3.87 -3.50
CA GLY A 85 -20.80 3.65 -4.89
C GLY A 85 -20.15 2.43 -5.55
N TYR A 86 -20.92 1.75 -6.40
CA TYR A 86 -20.40 0.64 -7.22
C TYR A 86 -19.52 1.14 -8.38
N PRO A 87 -18.64 0.32 -8.94
CA PRO A 87 -18.28 -1.03 -8.47
C PRO A 87 -17.36 -0.99 -7.26
N VAL A 88 -17.35 -2.10 -6.50
CA VAL A 88 -16.49 -2.29 -5.33
C VAL A 88 -15.65 -3.54 -5.43
N LEU A 89 -14.57 -3.57 -4.66
CA LEU A 89 -13.67 -4.70 -4.51
C LEU A 89 -13.72 -5.19 -3.06
N ILE A 90 -14.12 -6.44 -2.89
CA ILE A 90 -14.10 -7.16 -1.63
C ILE A 90 -12.76 -7.84 -1.51
N LYS A 91 -12.07 -7.69 -0.39
CA LYS A 91 -10.71 -8.21 -0.16
C LYS A 91 -10.59 -8.88 1.20
N ALA A 92 -9.84 -9.98 1.26
CA ALA A 92 -9.36 -10.51 2.52
C ALA A 92 -8.31 -9.58 3.16
N SER A 93 -8.33 -9.46 4.48
CA SER A 93 -7.32 -8.70 5.23
C SER A 93 -5.96 -9.41 5.19
N ALA A 94 -5.97 -10.72 5.30
CA ALA A 94 -4.80 -11.57 5.12
C ALA A 94 -4.72 -12.02 3.65
N GLY A 95 -3.56 -11.84 3.01
CA GLY A 95 -3.32 -12.44 1.71
C GLY A 95 -2.70 -11.52 0.67
N GLY A 96 -2.35 -12.14 -0.45
CA GLY A 96 -1.75 -11.52 -1.62
C GLY A 96 -2.01 -12.36 -2.87
N GLY A 97 -1.56 -11.87 -4.03
CA GLY A 97 -1.69 -12.62 -5.29
C GLY A 97 -3.11 -12.78 -5.83
N GLY A 98 -4.07 -11.98 -5.35
CA GLY A 98 -5.44 -11.97 -5.86
C GLY A 98 -6.38 -13.03 -5.28
N LYS A 99 -5.94 -13.87 -4.35
CA LYS A 99 -6.80 -14.80 -3.61
C LYS A 99 -7.60 -14.05 -2.55
N GLY A 100 -8.86 -14.47 -2.33
CA GLY A 100 -9.77 -13.79 -1.42
C GLY A 100 -10.18 -12.40 -1.90
N MET A 101 -10.20 -12.16 -3.20
CA MET A 101 -10.64 -10.90 -3.82
C MET A 101 -11.76 -11.14 -4.82
N ARG A 102 -12.84 -10.38 -4.71
CA ARG A 102 -13.99 -10.43 -5.64
C ARG A 102 -14.49 -9.03 -5.94
N LYS A 103 -14.92 -8.84 -7.19
CA LYS A 103 -15.54 -7.60 -7.65
C LYS A 103 -17.04 -7.73 -7.55
N ALA A 104 -17.72 -6.64 -7.15
CA ALA A 104 -19.16 -6.53 -7.21
C ALA A 104 -19.55 -5.24 -7.93
N PHE A 105 -20.41 -5.36 -8.93
CA PHE A 105 -20.82 -4.25 -9.79
C PHE A 105 -22.18 -3.70 -9.40
N SER A 106 -22.94 -4.46 -8.62
CA SER A 106 -24.28 -4.13 -8.15
C SER A 106 -24.53 -4.72 -6.76
N ARG A 107 -25.67 -4.35 -6.16
CA ARG A 107 -26.09 -4.92 -4.86
C ARG A 107 -26.32 -6.43 -4.94
N GLU A 108 -26.84 -6.91 -6.06
CA GLU A 108 -27.14 -8.32 -6.28
C GLU A 108 -25.88 -9.19 -6.31
N ASP A 109 -24.74 -8.60 -6.69
CA ASP A 109 -23.46 -9.31 -6.74
C ASP A 109 -22.84 -9.52 -5.34
N ILE A 110 -23.18 -8.64 -4.38
CA ILE A 110 -22.43 -8.53 -3.09
C ILE A 110 -22.45 -9.81 -2.30
N GLU A 111 -23.61 -10.44 -2.09
CA GLU A 111 -23.73 -11.60 -1.25
C GLU A 111 -22.84 -12.76 -1.74
N ASN A 112 -22.98 -13.09 -3.03
CA ASN A 112 -22.18 -14.17 -3.63
C ASN A 112 -20.69 -13.82 -3.67
N ALA A 113 -20.33 -12.58 -3.98
CA ALA A 113 -18.95 -12.13 -4.03
C ALA A 113 -18.30 -12.16 -2.63
N PHE A 114 -19.03 -11.73 -1.60
CA PHE A 114 -18.56 -11.70 -0.22
C PHE A 114 -18.33 -13.10 0.33
N GLU A 115 -19.33 -13.98 0.25
CA GLU A 115 -19.23 -15.34 0.76
C GLU A 115 -18.15 -16.16 0.02
N THR A 116 -18.03 -15.97 -1.29
CA THR A 116 -16.99 -16.63 -2.09
C THR A 116 -15.60 -16.16 -1.67
N ALA A 117 -15.38 -14.83 -1.55
CA ALA A 117 -14.09 -14.28 -1.14
C ALA A 117 -13.71 -14.71 0.28
N LYS A 118 -14.67 -14.71 1.20
CA LYS A 118 -14.51 -15.13 2.60
C LYS A 118 -14.12 -16.59 2.72
N SER A 119 -14.83 -17.48 2.01
CA SER A 119 -14.53 -18.92 1.98
C SER A 119 -13.13 -19.20 1.41
N GLU A 120 -12.78 -18.53 0.31
CA GLU A 120 -11.47 -18.67 -0.32
C GLU A 120 -10.34 -18.17 0.58
N ALA A 121 -10.55 -17.05 1.29
CA ALA A 121 -9.58 -16.48 2.22
C ALA A 121 -9.34 -17.44 3.41
N LYS A 122 -10.42 -17.99 3.96
CA LYS A 122 -10.34 -18.97 5.05
C LYS A 122 -9.57 -20.22 4.65
N ALA A 123 -9.85 -20.73 3.45
CA ALA A 123 -9.16 -21.91 2.94
C ALA A 123 -7.67 -21.66 2.63
N ALA A 124 -7.34 -20.49 2.11
CA ALA A 124 -5.98 -20.16 1.67
C ALA A 124 -5.08 -19.63 2.78
N PHE A 125 -5.63 -18.88 3.75
CA PHE A 125 -4.87 -18.11 4.74
C PHE A 125 -5.26 -18.43 6.19
N GLY A 126 -6.31 -19.24 6.43
CA GLY A 126 -6.83 -19.52 7.77
C GLY A 126 -7.55 -18.33 8.43
N ASN A 127 -7.68 -17.21 7.72
CA ASN A 127 -8.33 -15.98 8.18
C ASN A 127 -9.38 -15.56 7.16
N ASP A 128 -10.57 -15.24 7.64
CA ASP A 128 -11.73 -14.83 6.84
C ASP A 128 -12.18 -13.38 7.11
N ASP A 129 -11.30 -12.56 7.68
CA ASP A 129 -11.52 -11.14 7.86
C ASP A 129 -11.54 -10.43 6.50
N MET A 130 -12.62 -9.69 6.24
CA MET A 130 -12.85 -9.02 4.96
C MET A 130 -12.92 -7.51 5.12
N TYR A 131 -12.58 -6.79 4.06
CA TYR A 131 -12.85 -5.36 3.91
C TYR A 131 -13.28 -5.04 2.47
N ILE A 132 -13.83 -3.85 2.29
CA ILE A 132 -14.34 -3.39 0.99
C ILE A 132 -13.71 -2.07 0.64
N GLU A 133 -13.41 -1.90 -0.62
CA GLU A 133 -12.94 -0.63 -1.18
C GLU A 133 -13.59 -0.36 -2.54
N LYS A 134 -13.60 0.91 -2.94
CA LYS A 134 -13.99 1.32 -4.28
C LYS A 134 -13.11 0.62 -5.32
N LEU A 135 -13.72 -0.03 -6.30
CA LEU A 135 -12.99 -0.55 -7.44
C LEU A 135 -12.73 0.58 -8.44
N ILE A 136 -11.48 0.92 -8.62
CA ILE A 136 -11.07 1.84 -9.69
C ILE A 136 -10.95 1.03 -10.99
N ILE A 137 -11.69 1.44 -12.00
CA ILE A 137 -11.67 0.78 -13.30
C ILE A 137 -10.50 1.31 -14.13
N ASN A 138 -9.78 0.41 -14.81
CA ASN A 138 -8.61 0.73 -15.62
C ASN A 138 -7.60 1.66 -14.91
N PRO A 139 -7.20 1.34 -13.69
CA PRO A 139 -6.34 2.23 -12.91
C PRO A 139 -4.96 2.32 -13.53
N ARG A 140 -4.35 3.51 -13.39
CA ARG A 140 -2.90 3.63 -13.50
C ARG A 140 -2.27 3.47 -12.14
N HIS A 141 -1.18 2.75 -12.08
CA HIS A 141 -0.35 2.63 -10.90
C HIS A 141 0.82 3.59 -11.04
N ILE A 142 0.77 4.64 -10.25
CA ILE A 142 1.84 5.67 -10.20
C ILE A 142 2.49 5.58 -8.84
N GLU A 143 3.81 5.47 -8.81
CA GLU A 143 4.55 5.53 -7.55
C GLU A 143 5.47 6.73 -7.51
N ILE A 144 5.50 7.41 -6.37
CA ILE A 144 6.39 8.56 -6.11
C ILE A 144 7.57 8.06 -5.28
N GLN A 145 8.79 8.31 -5.77
CA GLN A 145 10.00 8.03 -5.02
C GLN A 145 10.20 9.08 -3.92
N ILE A 146 10.34 8.64 -2.69
CA ILE A 146 10.64 9.45 -1.52
C ILE A 146 12.08 9.23 -1.10
N LEU A 147 12.72 10.29 -0.63
CA LEU A 147 13.97 10.25 0.09
C LEU A 147 13.87 11.18 1.30
N ALA A 148 14.16 10.66 2.47
CA ALA A 148 14.09 11.40 3.72
C ALA A 148 15.28 11.12 4.64
N ASP A 149 15.67 12.11 5.42
CA ASP A 149 16.69 11.97 6.45
C ASP A 149 16.06 11.77 7.84
N LYS A 150 16.90 11.54 8.84
CA LYS A 150 16.48 11.40 10.25
C LYS A 150 16.15 12.73 10.92
N TYR A 151 16.33 13.87 10.24
CA TYR A 151 16.11 15.21 10.77
C TYR A 151 14.78 15.81 10.31
N GLY A 152 13.96 15.05 9.57
CA GLY A 152 12.64 15.48 9.08
C GLY A 152 12.65 16.13 7.70
N ASN A 153 13.81 16.21 7.03
CA ASN A 153 13.85 16.63 5.65
C ASN A 153 13.35 15.49 4.76
N THR A 154 12.34 15.77 3.96
CA THR A 154 11.72 14.81 3.07
C THR A 154 11.49 15.44 1.72
N ILE A 155 11.96 14.79 0.67
CA ILE A 155 11.78 15.20 -0.72
C ILE A 155 11.18 14.07 -1.55
N TYR A 156 10.59 14.42 -2.69
CA TYR A 156 10.24 13.46 -3.72
C TYR A 156 11.14 13.63 -4.94
N LEU A 157 11.46 12.53 -5.62
CA LEU A 157 12.40 12.50 -6.75
C LEU A 157 11.71 12.28 -8.10
N GLY A 158 10.40 12.39 -8.15
CA GLY A 158 9.58 12.13 -9.32
C GLY A 158 8.81 10.83 -9.21
N GLU A 159 8.13 10.49 -10.30
CA GLU A 159 7.25 9.32 -10.37
C GLU A 159 7.77 8.27 -11.33
N ARG A 160 7.25 7.05 -11.14
CA ARG A 160 7.25 5.94 -12.11
C ARG A 160 5.82 5.53 -12.39
N ASP A 161 5.51 5.28 -13.65
CA ASP A 161 4.26 4.65 -14.08
C ASP A 161 4.49 3.14 -14.16
N CYS A 162 3.87 2.41 -13.25
CA CYS A 162 4.01 0.97 -13.09
C CYS A 162 2.73 0.22 -13.52
N SER A 163 1.97 0.79 -14.46
CA SER A 163 0.66 0.25 -14.88
C SER A 163 0.75 -1.06 -15.66
N ILE A 164 1.91 -1.35 -16.28
CA ILE A 164 2.11 -2.60 -17.01
C ILE A 164 2.47 -3.70 -16.03
N GLN A 165 1.47 -4.50 -15.69
CA GLN A 165 1.57 -5.55 -14.67
C GLN A 165 1.04 -6.88 -15.18
N ARG A 166 1.55 -7.98 -14.61
CA ARG A 166 1.01 -9.33 -14.79
C ARG A 166 0.72 -9.92 -13.41
N ASN A 167 -0.55 -10.24 -13.15
CA ASN A 167 -0.98 -10.76 -11.84
C ASN A 167 -0.48 -9.91 -10.66
N ASN A 168 -0.63 -8.59 -10.78
CA ASN A 168 -0.15 -7.58 -9.82
C ASN A 168 1.39 -7.51 -9.65
N GLN A 169 2.14 -8.08 -10.57
CA GLN A 169 3.58 -7.94 -10.63
C GLN A 169 3.95 -6.88 -11.67
N LYS A 170 4.69 -5.85 -11.26
CA LYS A 170 5.23 -4.82 -12.14
C LYS A 170 6.20 -5.44 -13.13
N LEU A 171 5.98 -5.24 -14.43
CA LEU A 171 6.82 -5.78 -15.50
C LEU A 171 7.63 -4.71 -16.21
N LEU A 172 7.05 -3.52 -16.38
CA LEU A 172 7.67 -2.39 -17.04
C LEU A 172 7.30 -1.13 -16.27
N GLU A 173 8.29 -0.27 -16.09
CA GLU A 173 8.13 1.01 -15.42
C GLU A 173 8.65 2.12 -16.34
N GLU A 174 7.89 3.23 -16.42
CA GLU A 174 8.26 4.40 -17.20
C GLU A 174 8.46 5.60 -16.27
N ALA A 175 9.50 6.37 -16.51
CA ALA A 175 9.77 7.63 -15.83
C ALA A 175 10.22 8.71 -16.85
N PRO A 176 9.55 9.86 -16.87
CA PRO A 176 8.30 10.22 -16.20
C PRO A 176 7.08 9.56 -16.85
N SER A 177 5.93 9.52 -16.13
CA SER A 177 4.68 9.07 -16.72
C SER A 177 4.23 9.99 -17.85
N ALA A 178 3.99 9.41 -19.03
CA ALA A 178 3.50 10.16 -20.20
C ALA A 178 2.06 10.69 -20.02
N LYS A 179 1.32 10.18 -19.03
CA LYS A 179 -0.10 10.52 -18.78
C LYS A 179 -0.28 11.52 -17.64
N LEU A 180 0.76 11.81 -16.88
CA LEU A 180 0.66 12.72 -15.74
C LEU A 180 1.13 14.13 -16.15
N CYS A 181 0.23 15.11 -16.08
CA CYS A 181 0.60 16.50 -16.32
C CYS A 181 1.45 17.07 -15.16
N LYS A 182 2.16 18.16 -15.41
CA LYS A 182 3.09 18.76 -14.45
C LYS A 182 2.42 19.09 -13.11
N ASP A 183 1.22 19.65 -13.14
CA ASP A 183 0.52 20.10 -11.94
C ASP A 183 0.10 18.89 -11.07
N LYS A 184 -0.46 17.86 -11.69
CA LYS A 184 -0.79 16.60 -10.98
C LYS A 184 0.46 15.95 -10.39
N ARG A 185 1.57 15.90 -11.13
CA ARG A 185 2.86 15.40 -10.65
C ARG A 185 3.32 16.13 -9.38
N THR A 186 3.23 17.45 -9.38
CA THR A 186 3.60 18.26 -8.22
C THR A 186 2.71 17.95 -7.02
N VAL A 187 1.39 17.96 -7.20
CA VAL A 187 0.43 17.71 -6.11
C VAL A 187 0.59 16.29 -5.55
N MET A 188 0.79 15.30 -6.39
CA MET A 188 1.06 13.91 -5.96
C MET A 188 2.39 13.80 -5.21
N GLY A 189 3.44 14.48 -5.69
CA GLY A 189 4.73 14.53 -5.01
C GLY A 189 4.64 15.14 -3.61
N GLU A 190 3.94 16.27 -3.47
CA GLU A 190 3.69 16.91 -2.18
C GLU A 190 2.84 16.03 -1.26
N THR A 191 1.87 15.31 -1.82
CA THR A 191 1.04 14.36 -1.07
C THR A 191 1.89 13.20 -0.56
N ALA A 192 2.80 12.66 -1.36
CA ALA A 192 3.73 11.62 -0.95
C ALA A 192 4.69 12.09 0.15
N VAL A 193 5.15 13.35 0.09
CA VAL A 193 5.95 13.96 1.16
C VAL A 193 5.15 14.07 2.46
N ARG A 194 3.87 14.51 2.39
CA ARG A 194 3.01 14.55 3.58
C ARG A 194 2.82 13.17 4.19
N ALA A 195 2.55 12.15 3.36
CA ALA A 195 2.40 10.77 3.81
C ALA A 195 3.66 10.25 4.52
N ALA A 196 4.83 10.47 3.92
CA ALA A 196 6.11 10.05 4.50
C ALA A 196 6.39 10.76 5.84
N LYS A 197 6.16 12.08 5.92
CA LYS A 197 6.32 12.84 7.17
C LYS A 197 5.37 12.39 8.27
N ALA A 198 4.10 12.12 7.91
CA ALA A 198 3.11 11.62 8.86
C ALA A 198 3.50 10.27 9.47
N ALA A 199 4.07 9.39 8.64
CA ALA A 199 4.59 8.10 9.09
C ALA A 199 5.93 8.18 9.84
N GLY A 200 6.54 9.36 9.97
CA GLY A 200 7.91 9.49 10.50
C GLY A 200 8.95 8.77 9.64
N TYR A 201 8.66 8.61 8.35
CA TYR A 201 9.48 7.82 7.43
C TYR A 201 10.82 8.50 7.15
N TYR A 202 11.89 7.72 7.14
CA TYR A 202 13.21 8.14 6.70
C TYR A 202 13.85 7.07 5.81
N SER A 203 14.93 7.42 5.09
CA SER A 203 15.60 6.67 4.05
C SER A 203 14.82 6.71 2.73
N ALA A 204 15.10 5.79 1.81
CA ALA A 204 14.43 5.68 0.52
C ALA A 204 13.15 4.86 0.63
N GLY A 205 12.12 5.28 -0.06
CA GLY A 205 10.85 4.57 -0.12
C GLY A 205 9.97 5.05 -1.25
N THR A 206 8.84 4.40 -1.44
CA THR A 206 7.84 4.77 -2.44
C THR A 206 6.46 4.94 -1.82
N VAL A 207 5.69 5.88 -2.38
CA VAL A 207 4.25 5.99 -2.12
C VAL A 207 3.53 5.65 -3.41
N GLU A 208 2.72 4.61 -3.39
CA GLU A 208 1.96 4.13 -4.53
C GLU A 208 0.58 4.78 -4.57
N PHE A 209 0.18 5.22 -5.75
CA PHE A 209 -1.12 5.81 -6.04
C PHE A 209 -1.85 5.00 -7.09
N VAL A 210 -3.15 4.89 -6.92
CA VAL A 210 -4.08 4.37 -7.92
C VAL A 210 -4.77 5.57 -8.54
N VAL A 211 -4.56 5.80 -9.82
CA VAL A 211 -5.07 6.98 -10.54
C VAL A 211 -6.13 6.54 -11.54
N ASN A 212 -7.31 7.17 -11.50
CA ASN A 212 -8.39 6.91 -12.44
C ASN A 212 -8.17 7.60 -13.81
N GLU A 213 -9.06 7.37 -14.77
CA GLU A 213 -8.98 7.98 -16.10
C GLU A 213 -9.12 9.51 -16.07
N GLN A 214 -9.78 10.09 -15.06
CA GLN A 214 -9.93 11.52 -14.85
C GLN A 214 -8.71 12.16 -14.18
N GLY A 215 -7.76 11.31 -13.74
CA GLY A 215 -6.54 11.73 -13.05
C GLY A 215 -6.75 12.02 -11.56
N ASP A 216 -7.84 11.54 -10.96
CA ASP A 216 -8.00 11.54 -9.51
C ASP A 216 -7.31 10.33 -8.89
N TYR A 217 -6.83 10.46 -7.66
CA TYR A 217 -6.02 9.45 -6.99
C TYR A 217 -6.33 9.37 -5.49
#